data_ed6a7d4214d7c3bf984b0d2b0cb9dd2e
#
_entry.id   ed6a7d4214d7c3bf984b0d2b0cb9dd2e
#
_cell.length_a   1.000
_cell.length_b   1.000
_cell.length_c   1.000
_cell.angle_alpha   90.00
_cell.angle_beta   90.00
_cell.angle_gamma   90.00
#
_symmetry.space_group_name_H-M   'P 1'
#
loop_
_entity.id
_entity.type
_entity.pdbx_description
1 polymer ?
#
loop_
_entity_poly.entity_id
_entity_poly.type
_entity_poly.pdbx_seq_one_letter_code
_entity_poly.pdbx_strand_id
1 'polypeptide(L)'
;MKFFLPLFVIALSFTKLSASTTTVNVGGQPYTVTYNSITYDGNESNFNDSDMPWWGSSSTAQSFANATSINNVYYGYENFAGFGLNSVYYYKSNGSGGSNGSFADVNDSVNYAISAVAVPAPLPILGILPVVGFLKRMRKRQRA
;
A
#
# COMPACT_ATOMS: atom_id res chain seq x y z
N MET A 1 -0.29 -40.55 47.15
CA MET A 1 -1.21 -39.70 46.35
C MET A 1 -0.35 -38.82 45.43
N LYS A 2 -0.34 -39.13 44.11
CA LYS A 2 0.39 -38.32 43.11
C LYS A 2 -0.61 -37.42 42.44
N PHE A 3 -0.54 -36.10 42.67
CA PHE A 3 -1.35 -35.10 41.99
C PHE A 3 -0.75 -34.86 40.59
N PHE A 4 -1.48 -35.27 39.55
CA PHE A 4 -1.22 -34.86 38.15
C PHE A 4 -1.90 -33.51 37.93
N LEU A 5 -1.09 -32.45 37.73
CA LEU A 5 -1.60 -31.16 37.29
C LEU A 5 -1.71 -31.16 35.75
N PRO A 6 -2.89 -30.98 35.16
CA PRO A 6 -2.98 -30.86 33.70
C PRO A 6 -2.41 -29.52 33.26
N LEU A 7 -1.38 -29.58 32.42
CA LEU A 7 -0.83 -28.42 31.71
C LEU A 7 -1.82 -27.94 30.64
N PHE A 8 -2.54 -26.89 30.91
CA PHE A 8 -3.43 -26.24 29.94
C PHE A 8 -2.59 -25.43 28.96
N VAL A 9 -2.32 -25.96 27.76
CA VAL A 9 -1.70 -25.20 26.67
C VAL A 9 -2.79 -24.36 26.01
N ILE A 10 -2.80 -23.05 26.31
CA ILE A 10 -3.63 -22.08 25.59
C ILE A 10 -2.95 -21.81 24.25
N ALA A 11 -3.47 -22.41 23.18
CA ALA A 11 -3.08 -22.05 21.83
C ALA A 11 -3.65 -20.66 21.50
N LEU A 12 -2.83 -19.61 21.59
CA LEU A 12 -3.16 -18.29 21.06
C LEU A 12 -3.19 -18.38 19.52
N SER A 13 -4.37 -18.50 18.96
CA SER A 13 -4.58 -18.36 17.52
C SER A 13 -4.43 -16.89 17.14
N PHE A 14 -3.24 -16.50 16.68
CA PHE A 14 -3.06 -15.21 16.02
C PHE A 14 -3.76 -15.28 14.65
N THR A 15 -4.96 -14.71 14.56
CA THR A 15 -5.57 -14.42 13.27
C THR A 15 -4.69 -13.39 12.57
N LYS A 16 -3.90 -13.81 11.57
CA LYS A 16 -3.22 -12.87 10.67
C LYS A 16 -4.31 -12.07 9.99
N LEU A 17 -4.40 -10.78 10.33
CA LEU A 17 -5.22 -9.83 9.59
C LEU A 17 -4.68 -9.81 8.15
N SER A 18 -5.48 -10.31 7.20
CA SER A 18 -5.05 -10.44 5.80
C SER A 18 -5.08 -9.06 5.15
N ALA A 19 -3.92 -8.49 4.89
CA ALA A 19 -3.81 -7.27 4.11
C ALA A 19 -4.25 -7.53 2.67
N SER A 20 -5.02 -6.60 2.10
CA SER A 20 -5.43 -6.62 0.70
C SER A 20 -4.58 -5.65 -0.11
N THR A 21 -4.44 -5.92 -1.41
CA THR A 21 -3.67 -5.05 -2.31
C THR A 21 -4.49 -4.64 -3.53
N THR A 22 -4.17 -3.47 -4.08
CA THR A 22 -4.70 -3.00 -5.35
C THR A 22 -3.62 -2.27 -6.13
N THR A 23 -3.75 -2.20 -7.46
CA THR A 23 -2.85 -1.40 -8.29
C THR A 23 -3.54 -0.10 -8.67
N VAL A 24 -2.83 1.03 -8.52
CA VAL A 24 -3.29 2.37 -8.88
C VAL A 24 -2.27 3.05 -9.78
N ASN A 25 -2.72 3.97 -10.64
CA ASN A 25 -1.83 4.78 -11.47
C ASN A 25 -1.96 6.25 -11.05
N VAL A 26 -0.90 6.80 -10.49
CA VAL A 26 -0.87 8.20 -10.04
C VAL A 26 0.21 8.96 -10.81
N GLY A 27 -0.20 9.97 -11.56
CA GLY A 27 0.73 10.76 -12.38
C GLY A 27 1.48 9.97 -13.45
N GLY A 28 0.90 8.88 -13.95
CA GLY A 28 1.54 7.98 -14.92
C GLY A 28 2.43 6.89 -14.30
N GLN A 29 2.67 6.93 -13.00
CA GLN A 29 3.43 5.92 -12.27
C GLN A 29 2.47 4.89 -11.64
N PRO A 30 2.60 3.59 -11.96
CA PRO A 30 1.84 2.54 -11.28
C PRO A 30 2.41 2.26 -9.89
N TYR A 31 1.50 2.02 -8.93
CA TYR A 31 1.80 1.64 -7.56
C TYR A 31 0.99 0.42 -7.15
N THR A 32 1.59 -0.46 -6.37
CA THR A 32 0.86 -1.47 -5.59
C THR A 32 0.57 -0.88 -4.21
N VAL A 33 -0.70 -0.67 -3.91
CA VAL A 33 -1.17 -0.14 -2.62
C VAL A 33 -1.64 -1.29 -1.75
N THR A 34 -1.16 -1.35 -0.53
CA THR A 34 -1.63 -2.28 0.50
C THR A 34 -2.60 -1.56 1.43
N TYR A 35 -3.75 -2.17 1.72
CA TYR A 35 -4.73 -1.62 2.66
C TYR A 35 -5.23 -2.70 3.62
N ASN A 36 -5.66 -2.24 4.80
CA ASN A 36 -6.10 -3.11 5.88
C ASN A 36 -7.18 -2.44 6.73
N SER A 37 -8.09 -3.24 7.30
CA SER A 37 -9.07 -2.75 8.25
C SER A 37 -8.40 -2.64 9.63
N ILE A 38 -8.00 -1.41 9.97
CA ILE A 38 -7.31 -1.10 11.22
C ILE A 38 -7.85 0.21 11.81
N THR A 39 -7.60 0.42 13.10
CA THR A 39 -7.72 1.73 13.74
C THR A 39 -6.41 2.49 13.58
N TYR A 40 -6.44 3.82 13.65
CA TYR A 40 -5.21 4.61 13.74
C TYR A 40 -4.56 4.40 15.11
N ASP A 41 -5.37 4.49 16.19
CA ASP A 41 -4.89 4.29 17.56
C ASP A 41 -4.32 2.88 17.74
N GLY A 42 -3.11 2.81 18.28
CA GLY A 42 -2.34 1.56 18.42
C GLY A 42 -1.68 1.04 17.13
N ASN A 43 -1.80 1.75 16.01
CA ASN A 43 -1.16 1.42 14.73
C ASN A 43 -0.41 2.62 14.12
N GLU A 44 -0.12 3.66 14.89
CA GLU A 44 0.46 4.93 14.43
C GLU A 44 1.78 4.72 13.67
N SER A 45 2.55 3.70 14.03
CA SER A 45 3.81 3.35 13.35
C SER A 45 3.64 2.95 11.88
N ASN A 46 2.43 2.55 11.47
CA ASN A 46 2.13 2.24 10.07
C ASN A 46 1.86 3.50 9.24
N PHE A 47 1.67 4.67 9.89
CA PHE A 47 1.34 5.93 9.24
C PHE A 47 2.58 6.81 9.20
N ASN A 48 3.36 6.68 8.13
CA ASN A 48 4.64 7.36 7.97
C ASN A 48 4.95 7.66 6.49
N ASP A 49 5.84 8.63 6.26
CA ASP A 49 6.20 9.10 4.91
C ASP A 49 6.97 8.07 4.09
N SER A 50 7.66 7.11 4.72
CA SER A 50 8.48 6.14 4.02
C SER A 50 7.65 5.10 3.27
N ASP A 51 6.51 4.71 3.83
CA ASP A 51 5.64 3.67 3.29
C ASP A 51 4.41 4.25 2.59
N MET A 52 4.01 5.46 2.96
CA MET A 52 2.82 6.16 2.48
C MET A 52 3.20 7.48 1.79
N PRO A 53 3.42 7.50 0.47
CA PRO A 53 3.85 8.71 -0.25
C PRO A 53 2.83 9.86 -0.21
N TRP A 54 1.65 9.63 0.34
CA TRP A 54 0.60 10.65 0.55
C TRP A 54 0.53 11.16 2.00
N TRP A 55 1.27 10.58 2.97
CA TRP A 55 1.27 11.07 4.34
C TRP A 55 1.81 12.49 4.39
N GLY A 56 1.17 13.38 5.13
CA GLY A 56 1.53 14.81 5.15
C GLY A 56 1.07 15.64 3.94
N SER A 57 0.39 15.02 2.94
CA SER A 57 -0.03 15.72 1.70
C SER A 57 -1.46 15.39 1.32
N SER A 58 -2.40 16.31 1.56
CA SER A 58 -3.81 16.14 1.19
C SER A 58 -4.02 15.97 -0.32
N SER A 59 -3.28 16.70 -1.15
CA SER A 59 -3.39 16.61 -2.62
C SER A 59 -2.89 15.27 -3.16
N THR A 60 -1.83 14.73 -2.58
CA THR A 60 -1.32 13.39 -2.94
C THR A 60 -2.29 12.31 -2.48
N ALA A 61 -2.82 12.39 -1.25
CA ALA A 61 -3.84 11.47 -0.75
C ALA A 61 -5.09 11.46 -1.65
N GLN A 62 -5.56 12.63 -2.08
CA GLN A 62 -6.67 12.74 -3.02
C GLN A 62 -6.37 12.08 -4.36
N SER A 63 -5.15 12.26 -4.89
CA SER A 63 -4.74 11.65 -6.16
C SER A 63 -4.73 10.13 -6.10
N PHE A 64 -4.22 9.55 -5.01
CA PHE A 64 -4.27 8.09 -4.79
C PHE A 64 -5.71 7.59 -4.63
N ALA A 65 -6.55 8.27 -3.85
CA ALA A 65 -7.95 7.91 -3.66
C ALA A 65 -8.74 7.95 -4.97
N ASN A 66 -8.52 8.97 -5.83
CA ASN A 66 -9.14 9.09 -7.15
C ASN A 66 -8.68 7.98 -8.11
N ALA A 67 -7.42 7.56 -8.02
CA ALA A 67 -6.87 6.51 -8.88
C ALA A 67 -7.31 5.09 -8.46
N THR A 68 -7.93 4.95 -7.28
CA THR A 68 -8.32 3.66 -6.72
C THR A 68 -9.68 3.21 -7.24
N SER A 69 -9.70 2.04 -7.90
CA SER A 69 -10.93 1.43 -8.45
C SER A 69 -11.76 0.64 -7.42
N ILE A 70 -11.27 0.52 -6.20
CA ILE A 70 -11.96 -0.13 -5.08
C ILE A 70 -12.63 0.94 -4.23
N ASN A 71 -13.89 0.70 -3.83
CA ASN A 71 -14.62 1.62 -2.96
C ASN A 71 -14.17 1.47 -1.49
N ASN A 72 -14.27 2.56 -0.73
CA ASN A 72 -14.01 2.60 0.70
C ASN A 72 -12.56 2.25 1.11
N VAL A 73 -11.56 2.64 0.33
CA VAL A 73 -10.16 2.69 0.75
C VAL A 73 -9.84 4.10 1.23
N TYR A 74 -9.30 4.23 2.43
CA TYR A 74 -9.07 5.47 3.14
C TYR A 74 -7.59 5.85 3.07
N TYR A 75 -7.28 6.96 2.44
CA TYR A 75 -5.93 7.52 2.32
C TYR A 75 -5.78 8.60 3.39
N GLY A 76 -5.43 8.19 4.61
CA GLY A 76 -5.13 9.09 5.71
C GLY A 76 -3.88 9.90 5.41
N TYR A 77 -3.88 11.20 5.68
CA TYR A 77 -2.74 12.06 5.37
C TYR A 77 -2.29 12.95 6.53
N GLU A 78 -3.07 13.06 7.57
CA GLU A 78 -2.73 13.89 8.72
C GLU A 78 -3.52 13.43 9.95
N ASN A 79 -2.86 13.41 11.10
CA ASN A 79 -3.52 13.24 12.39
C ASN A 79 -3.69 14.60 13.05
N PHE A 80 -4.90 14.92 13.47
CA PHE A 80 -5.24 16.11 14.22
C PHE A 80 -5.63 15.74 15.65
N ALA A 81 -4.79 16.17 16.60
CA ALA A 81 -5.07 16.09 18.03
C ALA A 81 -5.25 17.52 18.58
N GLY A 82 -6.49 17.92 18.85
CA GLY A 82 -6.76 19.25 19.38
C GLY A 82 -8.25 19.46 19.74
N PHE A 83 -8.53 20.39 20.64
CA PHE A 83 -9.89 20.74 21.08
C PHE A 83 -10.73 19.54 21.56
N GLY A 84 -10.09 18.48 22.11
CA GLY A 84 -10.77 17.27 22.54
C GLY A 84 -11.14 16.31 21.39
N LEU A 85 -10.71 16.62 20.16
CA LEU A 85 -10.84 15.74 19.01
C LEU A 85 -9.50 15.04 18.76
N ASN A 86 -9.56 13.76 18.45
CA ASN A 86 -8.43 12.99 17.97
C ASN A 86 -8.88 12.26 16.70
N SER A 87 -8.45 12.76 15.54
CA SER A 87 -9.02 12.36 14.26
C SER A 87 -7.96 12.29 13.17
N VAL A 88 -8.12 11.35 12.25
CA VAL A 88 -7.32 11.26 11.04
C VAL A 88 -8.09 11.87 9.87
N TYR A 89 -7.49 12.85 9.22
CA TYR A 89 -7.99 13.38 7.95
C TYR A 89 -7.64 12.43 6.82
N TYR A 90 -8.62 12.15 5.93
CA TYR A 90 -8.46 11.22 4.83
C TYR A 90 -9.19 11.66 3.56
N TYR A 91 -8.80 11.06 2.44
CA TYR A 91 -9.63 10.93 1.25
C TYR A 91 -10.06 9.47 1.09
N LYS A 92 -11.36 9.24 0.92
CA LYS A 92 -11.95 7.92 0.72
C LYS A 92 -12.27 7.74 -0.77
N SER A 93 -11.77 6.65 -1.36
CA SER A 93 -12.10 6.28 -2.74
C SER A 93 -13.57 5.89 -2.92
N ASN A 94 -14.17 6.28 -4.03
CA ASN A 94 -15.54 5.88 -4.42
C ASN A 94 -15.57 4.74 -5.45
N GLY A 95 -14.41 4.19 -5.81
CA GLY A 95 -14.29 3.09 -6.79
C GLY A 95 -14.53 3.47 -8.24
N SER A 96 -14.83 4.75 -8.54
CA SER A 96 -15.22 5.22 -9.88
C SER A 96 -14.35 6.39 -10.37
N GLY A 97 -13.14 6.53 -9.83
CA GLY A 97 -12.24 7.62 -10.23
C GLY A 97 -12.47 8.92 -9.48
N GLY A 98 -13.14 8.89 -8.33
CA GLY A 98 -13.35 10.04 -7.47
C GLY A 98 -13.10 9.72 -5.99
N SER A 99 -13.08 10.76 -5.17
CA SER A 99 -12.89 10.62 -3.72
C SER A 99 -13.70 11.65 -2.94
N ASN A 100 -13.96 11.33 -1.68
CA ASN A 100 -14.58 12.22 -0.70
C ASN A 100 -13.61 12.44 0.46
N GLY A 101 -13.28 13.72 0.74
CA GLY A 101 -12.50 14.09 1.91
C GLY A 101 -13.36 14.17 3.16
N SER A 102 -12.87 13.67 4.29
CA SER A 102 -13.49 13.76 5.61
C SER A 102 -12.46 13.45 6.70
N PHE A 103 -12.92 13.19 7.91
CA PHE A 103 -12.10 12.74 9.02
C PHE A 103 -12.78 11.55 9.71
N ALA A 104 -11.99 10.65 10.31
CA ALA A 104 -12.45 9.55 11.14
C ALA A 104 -11.87 9.70 12.55
N ASP A 105 -12.59 9.22 13.57
CA ASP A 105 -12.02 9.06 14.90
C ASP A 105 -10.84 8.07 14.83
N VAL A 106 -9.80 8.29 15.63
CA VAL A 106 -8.61 7.42 15.65
C VAL A 106 -8.94 5.98 16.05
N ASN A 107 -10.07 5.79 16.75
CA ASN A 107 -10.56 4.48 17.18
C ASN A 107 -11.46 3.80 16.14
N ASP A 108 -11.84 4.51 15.06
CA ASP A 108 -12.65 3.92 14.01
C ASP A 108 -11.82 2.90 13.19
N SER A 109 -12.34 1.67 13.08
CA SER A 109 -11.73 0.66 12.23
C SER A 109 -12.22 0.84 10.79
N VAL A 110 -11.34 1.32 9.92
CA VAL A 110 -11.61 1.52 8.50
C VAL A 110 -10.51 0.91 7.63
N ASN A 111 -10.76 0.74 6.34
CA ASN A 111 -9.79 0.19 5.39
C ASN A 111 -8.72 1.23 5.02
N TYR A 112 -7.78 1.49 5.92
CA TYR A 112 -6.68 2.39 5.63
C TYR A 112 -5.71 1.79 4.62
N ALA A 113 -5.34 2.59 3.62
CA ALA A 113 -4.15 2.34 2.82
C ALA A 113 -2.93 2.61 3.70
N ILE A 114 -2.04 1.65 3.84
CA ILE A 114 -0.91 1.67 4.78
C ILE A 114 0.46 1.63 4.10
N SER A 115 0.50 1.33 2.82
CA SER A 115 1.74 1.44 2.04
C SER A 115 1.47 1.53 0.55
N ALA A 116 2.43 2.11 -0.21
CA ALA A 116 2.45 2.03 -1.66
C ALA A 116 3.87 1.82 -2.17
N VAL A 117 4.01 0.80 -3.01
CA VAL A 117 5.28 0.48 -3.67
C VAL A 117 5.15 0.81 -5.15
N ALA A 118 6.04 1.68 -5.67
CA ALA A 118 6.10 1.97 -7.09
C ALA A 118 6.45 0.69 -7.86
N VAL A 119 5.66 0.36 -8.89
CA VAL A 119 5.95 -0.76 -9.78
C VAL A 119 7.00 -0.28 -10.80
N PRO A 120 8.18 -0.92 -10.87
CA PRO A 120 9.19 -0.54 -11.85
C PRO A 120 8.62 -0.62 -13.27
N ALA A 121 8.94 0.37 -14.12
CA ALA A 121 8.62 0.28 -15.52
C ALA A 121 9.29 -0.96 -16.15
N PRO A 122 8.61 -1.71 -17.03
CA PRO A 122 9.24 -2.82 -17.71
C PRO A 122 10.45 -2.28 -18.48
N LEU A 123 11.62 -2.90 -18.25
CA LEU A 123 12.85 -2.53 -18.96
C LEU A 123 12.58 -2.64 -20.46
N PRO A 124 12.90 -1.63 -21.27
CA PRO A 124 12.77 -1.73 -22.71
C PRO A 124 13.66 -2.87 -23.22
N ILE A 125 13.03 -3.89 -23.82
CA ILE A 125 13.68 -5.08 -24.39
C ILE A 125 14.63 -4.69 -25.57
N LEU A 126 14.67 -3.42 -25.94
CA LEU A 126 15.46 -2.86 -27.04
C LEU A 126 16.98 -3.08 -26.93
N GLY A 127 17.51 -3.41 -25.75
CA GLY A 127 18.95 -3.67 -25.57
C GLY A 127 19.44 -5.04 -26.03
N ILE A 128 18.54 -6.04 -26.20
CA ILE A 128 18.96 -7.43 -26.49
C ILE A 128 19.07 -7.69 -28.01
N LEU A 129 18.22 -7.06 -28.81
CA LEU A 129 18.19 -7.27 -30.27
C LEU A 129 19.49 -6.86 -31.01
N PRO A 130 20.16 -5.73 -30.72
CA PRO A 130 21.42 -5.39 -31.40
C PRO A 130 22.57 -6.33 -31.03
N VAL A 131 22.60 -6.86 -29.78
CA VAL A 131 23.69 -7.77 -29.34
C VAL A 131 23.61 -9.10 -30.06
N VAL A 132 22.42 -9.67 -30.24
CA VAL A 132 22.24 -10.94 -30.98
C VAL A 132 22.58 -10.77 -32.45
N GLY A 133 22.22 -9.64 -33.08
CA GLY A 133 22.62 -9.31 -34.45
C GLY A 133 24.12 -9.14 -34.63
N PHE A 134 24.79 -8.53 -33.66
CA PHE A 134 26.25 -8.34 -33.65
C PHE A 134 27.02 -9.65 -33.51
N LEU A 135 26.61 -10.51 -32.60
CA LEU A 135 27.19 -11.84 -32.39
C LEU A 135 27.04 -12.74 -33.63
N LYS A 136 25.91 -12.67 -34.33
CA LYS A 136 25.68 -13.42 -35.58
C LYS A 136 26.57 -12.93 -36.71
N ARG A 137 26.91 -11.63 -36.78
CA ARG A 137 27.84 -11.05 -37.75
C ARG A 137 29.28 -11.43 -37.46
N MET A 138 29.70 -11.50 -36.21
CA MET A 138 31.05 -11.92 -35.82
C MET A 138 31.31 -13.39 -36.15
N ARG A 139 30.34 -14.30 -35.92
CA ARG A 139 30.47 -15.73 -36.31
C ARG A 139 30.61 -15.97 -37.79
N LYS A 140 30.03 -15.13 -38.65
CA LYS A 140 30.22 -15.23 -40.13
C LYS A 140 31.63 -14.84 -40.57
N ARG A 141 32.31 -13.90 -39.90
CA ARG A 141 33.67 -13.47 -40.21
C ARG A 141 34.76 -14.46 -39.80
N GLN A 142 34.48 -15.34 -38.85
CA GLN A 142 35.45 -16.37 -38.42
C GLN A 142 35.41 -17.64 -39.25
N ARG A 143 34.46 -17.78 -40.21
CA ARG A 143 34.30 -18.92 -41.10
C ARG A 143 34.72 -18.63 -42.57
N ALA A 144 35.18 -17.44 -42.84
CA ALA A 144 35.76 -17.03 -44.12
C ALA A 144 37.31 -16.95 -44.00
#